data_436fe0f8929874e3830c836e8dbfb690
#
_entry.id   436fe0f8929874e3830c836e8dbfb690
#
_cell.length_a   1.000
_cell.length_b   1.000
_cell.length_c   1.000
_cell.angle_alpha   90.00
_cell.angle_beta   90.00
_cell.angle_gamma   90.00
#
_symmetry.space_group_name_H-M   'P 1'
#
loop_
_entity.id
_entity.type
_entity.pdbx_description
1 polymer ?
#
loop_
_entity_poly.entity_id
_entity_poly.type
_entity_poly.pdbx_seq_one_letter_code
_entity_poly.pdbx_strand_id
1 'polypeptide(L)'
;MNLRRDLPASLVVFLVAVPLSLGIAFASGAPIIAGLIGAVAGGIVTGLLAGSPLQVSGPAAGLTVVVAGLVHQFGWETMCLITACAGVVQLFMGWFKVARGALIIAPAVVHGMLAGIGISIALAQIHVVLGGSPQSSPVVNLLGIPKQLGLMNMQAAILGFLTIAILIVWKKLKAPVLKAIPGPLVAVLTGTIVSILMKMDVKCVDLPETFELTKLAPPEHWGPFITAVLTVAIIASIESLLCAVATDKLHSGVRSNLDKELRAQGAGNLVSGLLGGLPITGVIVRSSANIIAGGVSRWSAIFHGVWVLIFAMFLGGLIESIPLAVLAGLLVHVGINLVNLHHIKELTKHNETLIYWATVLGVTCVNLLAGVGIGLGLSVFFLLRRLSNTD
;
A
#
# COMPACT_ATOMS: atom_id res chain seq x y z
N MET A 1 22.15 -8.68 15.54
CA MET A 1 22.06 -9.13 14.13
C MET A 1 22.10 -10.65 14.09
N ASN A 2 21.04 -11.29 13.61
CA ASN A 2 20.99 -12.75 13.46
C ASN A 2 20.89 -13.09 11.96
N LEU A 3 22.04 -13.06 11.28
CA LEU A 3 22.10 -13.25 9.82
C LEU A 3 21.46 -14.55 9.36
N ARG A 4 21.57 -15.64 10.14
CA ARG A 4 20.98 -16.93 9.76
C ARG A 4 19.46 -16.92 9.66
N ARG A 5 18.80 -16.03 10.39
CA ARG A 5 17.34 -15.86 10.39
C ARG A 5 16.87 -14.68 9.54
N ASP A 6 17.56 -13.54 9.69
CA ASP A 6 17.14 -12.31 9.03
C ASP A 6 17.37 -12.31 7.52
N LEU A 7 18.43 -12.97 7.03
CA LEU A 7 18.74 -13.01 5.61
C LEU A 7 17.71 -13.82 4.79
N PRO A 8 17.35 -15.06 5.15
CA PRO A 8 16.29 -15.79 4.45
C PRO A 8 14.93 -15.09 4.55
N ALA A 9 14.59 -14.52 5.72
CA ALA A 9 13.37 -13.77 5.90
C ALA A 9 13.31 -12.54 4.98
N SER A 10 14.40 -11.79 4.85
CA SER A 10 14.50 -10.64 3.96
C SER A 10 14.27 -11.00 2.49
N LEU A 11 14.73 -12.16 2.07
CA LEU A 11 14.51 -12.64 0.70
C LEU A 11 13.03 -12.93 0.45
N VAL A 12 12.34 -13.59 1.40
CA VAL A 12 10.89 -13.80 1.30
C VAL A 12 10.13 -12.47 1.23
N VAL A 13 10.51 -11.50 2.06
CA VAL A 13 9.92 -10.16 2.04
C VAL A 13 10.16 -9.46 0.69
N PHE A 14 11.38 -9.55 0.15
CA PHE A 14 11.72 -9.01 -1.17
C PHE A 14 10.82 -9.59 -2.27
N LEU A 15 10.63 -10.89 -2.30
CA LEU A 15 9.80 -11.58 -3.29
C LEU A 15 8.31 -11.18 -3.21
N VAL A 16 7.82 -10.80 -2.04
CA VAL A 16 6.48 -10.22 -1.85
C VAL A 16 6.45 -8.75 -2.26
N ALA A 17 7.49 -8.00 -1.89
CA ALA A 17 7.50 -6.54 -1.97
C ALA A 17 7.62 -6.03 -3.40
N VAL A 18 8.42 -6.69 -4.26
CA VAL A 18 8.64 -6.21 -5.64
C VAL A 18 7.34 -6.17 -6.44
N PRO A 19 6.57 -7.27 -6.60
CA PRO A 19 5.33 -7.24 -7.36
C PRO A 19 4.32 -6.22 -6.81
N LEU A 20 4.21 -6.13 -5.48
CA LEU A 20 3.30 -5.18 -4.83
C LEU A 20 3.72 -3.73 -5.06
N SER A 21 5.02 -3.42 -4.98
CA SER A 21 5.51 -2.06 -5.21
C SER A 21 5.29 -1.59 -6.64
N LEU A 22 5.54 -2.46 -7.62
CA LEU A 22 5.29 -2.18 -9.03
C LEU A 22 3.80 -1.95 -9.29
N GLY A 23 2.95 -2.85 -8.77
CA GLY A 23 1.50 -2.73 -8.90
C GLY A 23 0.96 -1.45 -8.24
N ILE A 24 1.43 -1.10 -7.05
CA ILE A 24 1.00 0.14 -6.35
C ILE A 24 1.44 1.38 -7.13
N ALA A 25 2.67 1.42 -7.66
CA ALA A 25 3.13 2.53 -8.49
C ALA A 25 2.24 2.70 -9.73
N PHE A 26 1.98 1.61 -10.44
CA PHE A 26 1.09 1.60 -11.59
C PHE A 26 -0.31 2.11 -11.25
N ALA A 27 -0.92 1.57 -10.19
CA ALA A 27 -2.27 1.98 -9.76
C ALA A 27 -2.34 3.41 -9.24
N SER A 28 -1.23 3.96 -8.78
CA SER A 28 -1.11 5.35 -8.34
C SER A 28 -0.89 6.34 -9.49
N GLY A 29 -0.79 5.87 -10.75
CA GLY A 29 -0.43 6.71 -11.89
C GLY A 29 0.98 7.28 -11.81
N ALA A 30 1.84 6.69 -11.00
CA ALA A 30 3.23 7.07 -10.81
C ALA A 30 4.14 6.30 -11.79
N PRO A 31 5.33 6.82 -12.09
CA PRO A 31 6.36 6.03 -12.74
C PRO A 31 6.62 4.72 -11.98
N ILE A 32 6.69 3.60 -12.67
CA ILE A 32 6.75 2.28 -12.01
C ILE A 32 8.00 2.14 -11.13
N ILE A 33 9.11 2.73 -11.54
CA ILE A 33 10.36 2.79 -10.75
C ILE A 33 10.15 3.44 -9.37
N ALA A 34 9.22 4.38 -9.24
CA ALA A 34 8.92 5.05 -7.97
C ALA A 34 8.45 4.09 -6.88
N GLY A 35 7.83 2.97 -7.27
CA GLY A 35 7.48 1.89 -6.34
C GLY A 35 8.70 1.20 -5.76
N LEU A 36 9.73 0.96 -6.57
CA LEU A 36 10.98 0.34 -6.11
C LEU A 36 11.79 1.32 -5.25
N ILE A 37 11.86 2.61 -5.64
CA ILE A 37 12.51 3.66 -4.83
C ILE A 37 11.88 3.74 -3.44
N GLY A 38 10.54 3.76 -3.37
CA GLY A 38 9.83 3.74 -2.11
C GLY A 38 10.10 2.47 -1.28
N ALA A 39 10.20 1.30 -1.91
CA ALA A 39 10.56 0.06 -1.21
C ALA A 39 12.00 0.07 -0.68
N VAL A 40 12.94 0.65 -1.43
CA VAL A 40 14.34 0.85 -0.98
C VAL A 40 14.40 1.83 0.19
N ALA A 41 13.76 3.00 0.08
CA ALA A 41 13.71 3.98 1.16
C ALA A 41 13.05 3.41 2.42
N GLY A 42 11.91 2.72 2.27
CA GLY A 42 11.22 2.05 3.37
C GLY A 42 12.03 0.93 4.01
N GLY A 43 12.70 0.11 3.22
CA GLY A 43 13.54 -0.99 3.72
C GLY A 43 14.80 -0.47 4.41
N ILE A 44 15.57 0.40 3.76
CA ILE A 44 16.89 0.83 4.25
C ILE A 44 16.74 1.96 5.27
N VAL A 45 16.15 3.11 4.87
CA VAL A 45 16.14 4.31 5.73
C VAL A 45 15.24 4.09 6.94
N THR A 46 14.00 3.66 6.71
CA THR A 46 13.08 3.38 7.81
C THR A 46 13.60 2.23 8.67
N GLY A 47 14.11 1.15 8.06
CA GLY A 47 14.67 0.02 8.78
C GLY A 47 15.83 0.37 9.72
N LEU A 48 16.75 1.25 9.30
CA LEU A 48 17.86 1.72 10.12
C LEU A 48 17.40 2.51 11.35
N LEU A 49 16.35 3.31 11.19
CA LEU A 49 15.83 4.20 12.23
C LEU A 49 14.70 3.58 13.05
N ALA A 50 14.14 2.45 12.59
CA ALA A 50 12.90 1.84 13.04
C ALA A 50 12.69 1.82 14.56
N GLY A 51 11.47 2.17 14.95
CA GLY A 51 10.92 1.97 16.29
C GLY A 51 10.22 0.62 16.42
N SER A 52 9.78 0.04 15.31
CA SER A 52 9.15 -1.29 15.20
C SER A 52 10.12 -2.27 14.52
N PRO A 53 10.79 -3.16 15.26
CA PRO A 53 11.95 -3.92 14.73
C PRO A 53 11.61 -4.90 13.60
N LEU A 54 10.38 -5.43 13.55
CA LEU A 54 9.96 -6.44 12.58
C LEU A 54 9.01 -5.90 11.52
N GLN A 55 8.61 -4.64 11.64
CA GLN A 55 7.82 -3.96 10.62
C GLN A 55 8.65 -3.75 9.36
N VAL A 56 8.04 -3.98 8.22
CA VAL A 56 8.62 -3.70 6.91
C VAL A 56 7.83 -2.57 6.26
N SER A 57 8.54 -1.52 5.88
CA SER A 57 7.96 -0.33 5.26
C SER A 57 8.18 -0.32 3.74
N GLY A 58 7.30 0.37 3.04
CA GLY A 58 7.37 0.56 1.60
C GLY A 58 6.06 1.12 1.06
N PRO A 59 5.88 1.20 -0.27
CA PRO A 59 4.63 1.63 -0.88
C PRO A 59 3.46 0.79 -0.37
N ALA A 60 2.37 1.44 -0.01
CA ALA A 60 1.22 0.82 0.59
C ALA A 60 -0.04 0.99 -0.26
N ALA A 61 -0.84 -0.07 -0.34
CA ALA A 61 -2.11 -0.04 -1.05
C ALA A 61 -3.07 1.00 -0.48
N GLY A 62 -3.00 1.27 0.82
CA GLY A 62 -3.84 2.26 1.49
C GLY A 62 -3.67 3.69 0.99
N LEU A 63 -2.49 4.05 0.47
CA LEU A 63 -2.24 5.38 -0.10
C LEU A 63 -2.50 5.47 -1.61
N THR A 64 -2.72 4.35 -2.31
CA THR A 64 -2.81 4.31 -3.78
C THR A 64 -3.82 5.31 -4.34
N VAL A 65 -5.03 5.34 -3.80
CA VAL A 65 -6.11 6.21 -4.28
C VAL A 65 -5.80 7.69 -4.03
N VAL A 66 -5.20 8.00 -2.86
CA VAL A 66 -4.78 9.36 -2.52
C VAL A 66 -3.70 9.84 -3.46
N VAL A 67 -2.66 9.01 -3.64
CA VAL A 67 -1.53 9.33 -4.53
C VAL A 67 -2.02 9.50 -5.96
N ALA A 68 -2.89 8.61 -6.47
CA ALA A 68 -3.46 8.73 -7.81
C ALA A 68 -4.20 10.07 -8.00
N GLY A 69 -5.02 10.48 -7.03
CA GLY A 69 -5.70 11.77 -7.05
C GLY A 69 -4.73 12.96 -7.04
N LEU A 70 -3.69 12.89 -6.21
CA LEU A 70 -2.68 13.96 -6.11
C LEU A 70 -1.78 14.04 -7.34
N VAL A 71 -1.41 12.90 -7.93
CA VAL A 71 -0.67 12.86 -9.20
C VAL A 71 -1.49 13.48 -10.32
N HIS A 72 -2.79 13.17 -10.39
CA HIS A 72 -3.68 13.78 -11.38
C HIS A 72 -3.82 15.31 -11.19
N GLN A 73 -3.86 15.77 -9.93
CA GLN A 73 -4.07 17.18 -9.59
C GLN A 73 -2.80 18.02 -9.72
N PHE A 74 -1.66 17.51 -9.29
CA PHE A 74 -0.42 18.28 -9.15
C PHE A 74 0.72 17.84 -10.08
N GLY A 75 0.56 16.69 -10.75
CA GLY A 75 1.66 16.05 -11.46
C GLY A 75 2.61 15.27 -10.55
N TRP A 76 3.49 14.46 -11.18
CA TRP A 76 4.39 13.58 -10.45
C TRP A 76 5.49 14.32 -9.68
N GLU A 77 6.07 15.36 -10.28
CA GLU A 77 7.17 16.15 -9.69
C GLU A 77 6.73 16.82 -8.38
N THR A 78 5.54 17.42 -8.38
CA THR A 78 4.96 18.04 -7.18
C THR A 78 4.51 16.98 -6.17
N MET A 79 4.04 15.80 -6.62
CA MET A 79 3.73 14.68 -5.71
C MET A 79 4.96 14.20 -4.95
N CYS A 80 6.13 14.16 -5.58
CA CYS A 80 7.39 13.85 -4.90
C CYS A 80 7.72 14.88 -3.81
N LEU A 81 7.51 16.17 -4.09
CA LEU A 81 7.66 17.24 -3.10
C LEU A 81 6.65 17.10 -1.94
N ILE A 82 5.39 16.77 -2.25
CA ILE A 82 4.36 16.48 -1.23
C ILE A 82 4.82 15.33 -0.33
N THR A 83 5.37 14.26 -0.90
CA THR A 83 5.89 13.10 -0.15
C THR A 83 7.03 13.51 0.78
N ALA A 84 7.99 14.27 0.27
CA ALA A 84 9.12 14.76 1.06
C ALA A 84 8.66 15.67 2.22
N CYS A 85 7.77 16.63 1.93
CA CYS A 85 7.21 17.52 2.95
C CYS A 85 6.35 16.76 3.98
N ALA A 86 5.58 15.76 3.55
CA ALA A 86 4.84 14.89 4.46
C ALA A 86 5.79 14.12 5.40
N GLY A 87 6.94 13.69 4.89
CA GLY A 87 8.02 13.11 5.70
C GLY A 87 8.53 14.07 6.78
N VAL A 88 8.72 15.33 6.44
CA VAL A 88 9.12 16.37 7.42
C VAL A 88 8.05 16.54 8.50
N VAL A 89 6.77 16.61 8.11
CA VAL A 89 5.65 16.68 9.07
C VAL A 89 5.65 15.48 10.01
N GLN A 90 5.84 14.27 9.51
CA GLN A 90 5.92 13.05 10.31
C GLN A 90 7.11 13.04 11.28
N LEU A 91 8.28 13.59 10.89
CA LEU A 91 9.43 13.78 11.78
C LEU A 91 9.05 14.65 12.97
N PHE A 92 8.40 15.79 12.72
CA PHE A 92 7.91 16.69 13.79
C PHE A 92 6.86 16.00 14.65
N MET A 93 5.86 15.33 14.07
CA MET A 93 4.85 14.56 14.82
C MET A 93 5.49 13.53 15.75
N GLY A 94 6.51 12.79 15.28
CA GLY A 94 7.25 11.82 16.10
C GLY A 94 8.12 12.48 17.18
N TRP A 95 8.63 13.69 16.94
CA TRP A 95 9.41 14.46 17.92
C TRP A 95 8.49 14.98 19.03
N PHE A 96 7.34 15.53 18.69
CA PHE A 96 6.33 16.00 19.65
C PHE A 96 5.55 14.87 20.32
N LYS A 97 5.90 13.59 20.04
CA LYS A 97 5.32 12.39 20.69
C LYS A 97 3.80 12.28 20.52
N VAL A 98 3.28 12.68 19.37
CA VAL A 98 1.83 12.62 19.08
C VAL A 98 1.37 11.25 18.57
N ALA A 99 2.28 10.28 18.42
CA ALA A 99 1.94 8.96 17.86
C ALA A 99 0.83 8.23 18.64
N ARG A 100 0.75 8.41 19.96
CA ARG A 100 -0.31 7.82 20.78
C ARG A 100 -1.70 8.37 20.46
N GLY A 101 -1.80 9.63 20.02
CA GLY A 101 -3.07 10.24 19.61
C GLY A 101 -3.70 9.55 18.39
N ALA A 102 -2.88 9.03 17.48
CA ALA A 102 -3.36 8.30 16.33
C ALA A 102 -4.06 6.96 16.68
N LEU A 103 -3.76 6.39 17.85
CA LEU A 103 -4.37 5.15 18.36
C LEU A 103 -5.73 5.36 19.04
N ILE A 104 -6.15 6.61 19.23
CA ILE A 104 -7.48 6.95 19.80
C ILE A 104 -8.57 6.81 18.74
N ILE A 105 -8.18 6.69 17.46
CA ILE A 105 -9.11 6.54 16.33
C ILE A 105 -9.87 5.21 16.48
N ALA A 106 -11.20 5.30 16.46
CA ALA A 106 -12.06 4.13 16.58
C ALA A 106 -11.72 3.06 15.52
N PRO A 107 -11.60 1.78 15.90
CA PRO A 107 -11.30 0.69 14.97
C PRO A 107 -12.25 0.64 13.77
N ALA A 108 -13.51 0.99 13.94
CA ALA A 108 -14.51 1.06 12.88
C ALA A 108 -14.14 2.05 11.77
N VAL A 109 -13.57 3.21 12.12
CA VAL A 109 -13.12 4.21 11.13
C VAL A 109 -11.96 3.65 10.32
N VAL A 110 -10.99 3.02 10.98
CA VAL A 110 -9.81 2.45 10.32
C VAL A 110 -10.19 1.31 9.39
N HIS A 111 -11.01 0.37 9.87
CA HIS A 111 -11.46 -0.76 9.04
C HIS A 111 -12.36 -0.29 7.90
N GLY A 112 -13.22 0.72 8.14
CA GLY A 112 -14.04 1.34 7.10
C GLY A 112 -13.19 2.05 6.04
N MET A 113 -12.17 2.77 6.45
CA MET A 113 -11.20 3.40 5.55
C MET A 113 -10.50 2.37 4.67
N LEU A 114 -9.93 1.32 5.27
CA LEU A 114 -9.23 0.26 4.52
C LEU A 114 -10.16 -0.46 3.55
N ALA A 115 -11.40 -0.75 3.95
CA ALA A 115 -12.38 -1.38 3.08
C ALA A 115 -12.78 -0.46 1.91
N GLY A 116 -13.02 0.84 2.17
CA GLY A 116 -13.31 1.82 1.13
C GLY A 116 -12.17 1.95 0.12
N ILE A 117 -10.93 2.00 0.59
CA ILE A 117 -9.74 1.97 -0.27
C ILE A 117 -9.67 0.67 -1.08
N GLY A 118 -9.90 -0.49 -0.44
CA GLY A 118 -9.88 -1.79 -1.09
C GLY A 118 -10.89 -1.89 -2.24
N ILE A 119 -12.11 -1.42 -2.01
CA ILE A 119 -13.17 -1.33 -3.03
C ILE A 119 -12.73 -0.41 -4.17
N SER A 120 -12.20 0.77 -3.85
CA SER A 120 -11.76 1.75 -4.85
C SER A 120 -10.65 1.20 -5.74
N ILE A 121 -9.66 0.51 -5.16
CA ILE A 121 -8.58 -0.16 -5.90
C ILE A 121 -9.15 -1.27 -6.79
N ALA A 122 -9.99 -2.15 -6.24
CA ALA A 122 -10.55 -3.26 -7.00
C ALA A 122 -11.36 -2.75 -8.20
N LEU A 123 -12.20 -1.74 -8.03
CA LEU A 123 -12.99 -1.13 -9.10
C LEU A 123 -12.12 -0.47 -10.18
N ALA A 124 -11.06 0.21 -9.79
CA ALA A 124 -10.13 0.83 -10.74
C ALA A 124 -9.35 -0.24 -11.52
N GLN A 125 -8.80 -1.23 -10.84
CA GLN A 125 -7.92 -2.22 -11.44
C GLN A 125 -8.66 -3.26 -12.28
N ILE A 126 -9.98 -3.49 -12.07
CA ILE A 126 -10.75 -4.36 -12.94
C ILE A 126 -10.78 -3.83 -14.40
N HIS A 127 -10.76 -2.52 -14.61
CA HIS A 127 -10.64 -1.93 -15.94
C HIS A 127 -9.33 -2.32 -16.63
N VAL A 128 -8.22 -2.31 -15.86
CA VAL A 128 -6.90 -2.71 -16.40
C VAL A 128 -6.84 -4.20 -16.65
N VAL A 129 -7.43 -5.04 -15.80
CA VAL A 129 -7.60 -6.48 -16.02
C VAL A 129 -8.31 -6.72 -17.36
N LEU A 130 -9.31 -5.91 -17.68
CA LEU A 130 -10.05 -6.00 -18.95
C LEU A 130 -9.34 -5.30 -20.12
N GLY A 131 -8.10 -4.83 -19.93
CA GLY A 131 -7.29 -4.19 -20.98
C GLY A 131 -7.56 -2.70 -21.20
N GLY A 132 -8.38 -2.07 -20.35
CA GLY A 132 -8.67 -0.64 -20.38
C GLY A 132 -7.81 0.18 -19.41
N SER A 133 -8.30 1.38 -19.10
CA SER A 133 -7.67 2.31 -18.16
C SER A 133 -8.65 2.69 -17.07
N PRO A 134 -8.19 2.84 -15.80
CA PRO A 134 -9.04 3.26 -14.70
C PRO A 134 -9.48 4.72 -14.87
N GLN A 135 -10.63 5.04 -14.32
CA GLN A 135 -11.14 6.41 -14.23
C GLN A 135 -10.81 7.01 -12.84
N SER A 136 -10.95 8.32 -12.72
CA SER A 136 -10.58 9.08 -11.52
C SER A 136 -11.42 8.78 -10.27
N SER A 137 -12.62 8.23 -10.42
CA SER A 137 -13.56 8.00 -9.31
C SER A 137 -14.00 6.54 -9.23
N PRO A 138 -14.09 5.95 -8.03
CA PRO A 138 -14.60 4.59 -7.85
C PRO A 138 -16.02 4.39 -8.38
N VAL A 139 -16.88 5.40 -8.23
CA VAL A 139 -18.27 5.37 -8.75
C VAL A 139 -18.27 5.35 -10.28
N VAL A 140 -17.44 6.18 -10.91
CA VAL A 140 -17.31 6.20 -12.38
C VAL A 140 -16.73 4.88 -12.89
N ASN A 141 -15.76 4.31 -12.19
CA ASN A 141 -15.25 2.98 -12.51
C ASN A 141 -16.35 1.92 -12.45
N LEU A 142 -17.18 1.90 -11.39
CA LEU A 142 -18.27 0.95 -11.24
C LEU A 142 -19.27 1.07 -12.42
N LEU A 143 -19.70 2.28 -12.73
CA LEU A 143 -20.64 2.54 -13.83
C LEU A 143 -20.03 2.27 -15.21
N GLY A 144 -18.71 2.37 -15.34
CA GLY A 144 -17.97 2.11 -16.58
C GLY A 144 -17.75 0.63 -16.89
N ILE A 145 -17.93 -0.30 -15.94
CA ILE A 145 -17.67 -1.74 -16.13
C ILE A 145 -18.45 -2.31 -17.34
N PRO A 146 -19.77 -2.08 -17.52
CA PRO A 146 -20.50 -2.64 -18.66
C PRO A 146 -19.92 -2.21 -20.02
N LYS A 147 -19.52 -0.94 -20.14
CA LYS A 147 -18.86 -0.42 -21.35
C LYS A 147 -17.50 -1.06 -21.56
N GLN A 148 -16.71 -1.21 -20.48
CA GLN A 148 -15.38 -1.83 -20.56
C GLN A 148 -15.44 -3.31 -20.92
N LEU A 149 -16.47 -4.04 -20.49
CA LEU A 149 -16.69 -5.44 -20.90
C LEU A 149 -16.93 -5.56 -22.42
N GLY A 150 -17.60 -4.59 -23.03
CA GLY A 150 -17.78 -4.54 -24.49
C GLY A 150 -16.51 -4.22 -25.28
N LEU A 151 -15.50 -3.61 -24.63
CA LEU A 151 -14.23 -3.20 -25.23
C LEU A 151 -13.04 -4.03 -24.71
N MET A 152 -13.30 -5.14 -24.03
CA MET A 152 -12.24 -5.88 -23.32
C MET A 152 -11.22 -6.49 -24.29
N ASN A 153 -9.95 -6.41 -23.89
CA ASN A 153 -8.89 -7.20 -24.48
C ASN A 153 -8.89 -8.59 -23.85
N MET A 154 -9.25 -9.61 -24.61
CA MET A 154 -9.36 -11.00 -24.13
C MET A 154 -8.05 -11.52 -23.55
N GLN A 155 -6.90 -11.15 -24.14
CA GLN A 155 -5.58 -11.62 -23.69
C GLN A 155 -5.22 -10.99 -22.32
N ALA A 156 -5.46 -9.70 -22.16
CA ALA A 156 -5.29 -9.03 -20.87
C ALA A 156 -6.22 -9.62 -19.79
N ALA A 157 -7.50 -9.86 -20.14
CA ALA A 157 -8.47 -10.44 -19.22
C ALA A 157 -8.05 -11.83 -18.75
N ILE A 158 -7.60 -12.70 -19.67
CA ILE A 158 -7.07 -14.04 -19.33
C ILE A 158 -5.93 -13.94 -18.33
N LEU A 159 -4.94 -13.06 -18.56
CA LEU A 159 -3.79 -12.91 -17.66
C LEU A 159 -4.20 -12.35 -16.28
N GLY A 160 -5.06 -11.34 -16.25
CA GLY A 160 -5.51 -10.75 -15.01
C GLY A 160 -6.34 -11.73 -14.16
N PHE A 161 -7.31 -12.45 -14.78
CA PHE A 161 -8.09 -13.46 -14.06
C PHE A 161 -7.26 -14.69 -13.68
N LEU A 162 -6.30 -15.12 -14.52
CA LEU A 162 -5.33 -16.15 -14.14
C LEU A 162 -4.56 -15.77 -12.90
N THR A 163 -4.07 -14.53 -12.81
CA THR A 163 -3.36 -14.00 -11.64
C THR A 163 -4.23 -14.05 -10.39
N ILE A 164 -5.48 -13.60 -10.48
CA ILE A 164 -6.44 -13.66 -9.36
C ILE A 164 -6.69 -15.10 -8.93
N ALA A 165 -6.93 -16.01 -9.90
CA ALA A 165 -7.17 -17.43 -9.63
C ALA A 165 -5.98 -18.09 -8.93
N ILE A 166 -4.74 -17.83 -9.38
CA ILE A 166 -3.52 -18.34 -8.75
C ILE A 166 -3.46 -17.87 -7.29
N LEU A 167 -3.69 -16.57 -7.02
CA LEU A 167 -3.62 -16.02 -5.66
C LEU A 167 -4.65 -16.66 -4.72
N ILE A 168 -5.88 -16.89 -5.21
CA ILE A 168 -6.95 -17.55 -4.44
C ILE A 168 -6.60 -19.01 -4.14
N VAL A 169 -6.13 -19.74 -5.15
CA VAL A 169 -5.76 -21.16 -5.01
C VAL A 169 -4.53 -21.30 -4.12
N TRP A 170 -3.49 -20.46 -4.33
CA TRP A 170 -2.26 -20.50 -3.55
C TRP A 170 -2.50 -20.37 -2.05
N LYS A 171 -3.42 -19.47 -1.66
CA LYS A 171 -3.81 -19.29 -0.25
C LYS A 171 -4.43 -20.54 0.38
N LYS A 172 -5.05 -21.42 -0.43
CA LYS A 172 -5.70 -22.66 0.03
C LYS A 172 -4.76 -23.86 0.09
N LEU A 173 -3.59 -23.77 -0.55
CA LEU A 173 -2.61 -24.86 -0.57
C LEU A 173 -1.99 -25.04 0.81
N LYS A 174 -1.98 -26.30 1.31
CA LYS A 174 -1.50 -26.64 2.65
C LYS A 174 -0.07 -27.21 2.67
N ALA A 175 0.51 -27.51 1.50
CA ALA A 175 1.85 -28.11 1.41
C ALA A 175 2.93 -27.17 1.98
N PRO A 176 3.78 -27.64 2.90
CA PRO A 176 4.75 -26.79 3.61
C PRO A 176 5.77 -26.14 2.68
N VAL A 177 6.20 -26.83 1.63
CA VAL A 177 7.15 -26.31 0.64
C VAL A 177 6.54 -25.16 -0.16
N LEU A 178 5.26 -25.27 -0.55
CA LEU A 178 4.56 -24.23 -1.30
C LEU A 178 4.27 -22.98 -0.46
N LYS A 179 4.12 -23.13 0.85
CA LYS A 179 3.95 -21.99 1.77
C LYS A 179 5.19 -21.11 1.88
N ALA A 180 6.38 -21.65 1.59
CA ALA A 180 7.63 -20.89 1.59
C ALA A 180 7.73 -19.92 0.40
N ILE A 181 6.97 -20.16 -0.68
CA ILE A 181 6.98 -19.34 -1.88
C ILE A 181 5.79 -18.36 -1.84
N PRO A 182 6.03 -17.04 -1.89
CA PRO A 182 4.95 -16.05 -1.85
C PRO A 182 4.01 -16.15 -3.05
N GLY A 183 2.70 -16.22 -2.79
CA GLY A 183 1.68 -16.25 -3.85
C GLY A 183 1.78 -15.12 -4.88
N PRO A 184 2.02 -13.86 -4.49
CA PRO A 184 2.23 -12.75 -5.42
C PRO A 184 3.34 -12.99 -6.44
N LEU A 185 4.47 -13.56 -6.00
CA LEU A 185 5.57 -13.91 -6.90
C LEU A 185 5.15 -14.97 -7.92
N VAL A 186 4.53 -16.05 -7.45
CA VAL A 186 4.08 -17.14 -8.34
C VAL A 186 3.07 -16.64 -9.36
N ALA A 187 2.12 -15.81 -8.93
CA ALA A 187 1.10 -15.25 -9.81
C ALA A 187 1.72 -14.37 -10.91
N VAL A 188 2.66 -13.47 -10.53
CA VAL A 188 3.32 -12.58 -11.47
C VAL A 188 4.23 -13.36 -12.41
N LEU A 189 5.06 -14.26 -11.92
CA LEU A 189 5.92 -15.09 -12.78
C LEU A 189 5.11 -15.94 -13.74
N THR A 190 4.06 -16.62 -13.27
CA THR A 190 3.22 -17.46 -14.14
C THR A 190 2.54 -16.63 -15.21
N GLY A 191 1.93 -15.48 -14.85
CA GLY A 191 1.28 -14.59 -15.81
C GLY A 191 2.25 -14.05 -16.85
N THR A 192 3.45 -13.66 -16.43
CA THR A 192 4.51 -13.19 -17.34
C THR A 192 5.00 -14.30 -18.28
N ILE A 193 5.28 -15.50 -17.75
CA ILE A 193 5.71 -16.65 -18.57
C ILE A 193 4.64 -17.02 -19.59
N VAL A 194 3.37 -17.09 -19.17
CA VAL A 194 2.24 -17.38 -20.09
C VAL A 194 2.15 -16.33 -21.20
N SER A 195 2.29 -15.04 -20.86
CA SER A 195 2.27 -13.94 -21.84
C SER A 195 3.38 -14.10 -22.89
N ILE A 196 4.61 -14.42 -22.45
CA ILE A 196 5.77 -14.59 -23.34
C ILE A 196 5.60 -15.83 -24.21
N LEU A 197 5.26 -16.98 -23.64
CA LEU A 197 5.14 -18.26 -24.37
C LEU A 197 4.01 -18.23 -25.41
N MET A 198 2.89 -17.56 -25.06
CA MET A 198 1.75 -17.43 -25.97
C MET A 198 1.86 -16.22 -26.90
N LYS A 199 2.96 -15.45 -26.83
CA LYS A 199 3.20 -14.23 -27.61
C LYS A 199 2.00 -13.29 -27.58
N MET A 200 1.47 -13.04 -26.38
CA MET A 200 0.28 -12.20 -26.19
C MET A 200 0.60 -10.73 -26.47
N ASP A 201 -0.28 -10.07 -27.22
CA ASP A 201 -0.21 -8.63 -27.47
C ASP A 201 -0.91 -7.87 -26.33
N VAL A 202 -0.18 -7.59 -25.27
CA VAL A 202 -0.65 -6.91 -24.05
C VAL A 202 0.34 -5.84 -23.63
N LYS A 203 -0.17 -4.79 -23.01
CA LYS A 203 0.67 -3.74 -22.44
C LYS A 203 1.50 -4.29 -21.29
N CYS A 204 2.81 -4.12 -21.37
CA CYS A 204 3.76 -4.45 -20.30
C CYS A 204 4.21 -3.22 -19.53
N VAL A 205 4.98 -3.45 -18.49
CA VAL A 205 5.63 -2.40 -17.71
C VAL A 205 6.63 -1.66 -18.59
N ASP A 206 6.62 -0.35 -18.49
CA ASP A 206 7.57 0.54 -19.16
C ASP A 206 8.49 1.17 -18.11
N LEU A 207 9.79 0.99 -18.24
CA LEU A 207 10.82 1.58 -17.39
C LEU A 207 11.62 2.61 -18.17
N PRO A 208 12.03 3.71 -17.53
CA PRO A 208 12.93 4.67 -18.18
C PRO A 208 14.29 4.03 -18.45
N GLU A 209 14.83 4.24 -19.63
CA GLU A 209 16.16 3.71 -20.04
C GLU A 209 17.29 4.19 -19.12
N THR A 210 17.15 5.39 -18.57
CA THR A 210 18.11 5.99 -17.63
C THR A 210 17.40 6.45 -16.37
N PHE A 211 18.02 6.20 -15.22
CA PHE A 211 17.54 6.73 -13.96
C PHE A 211 17.94 8.20 -13.85
N GLU A 212 16.96 9.09 -14.00
CA GLU A 212 17.13 10.50 -13.70
C GLU A 212 16.43 10.84 -12.38
N LEU A 213 17.12 11.62 -11.54
CA LEU A 213 16.50 12.15 -10.32
C LEU A 213 15.30 13.03 -10.71
N THR A 214 14.15 12.73 -10.17
CA THR A 214 12.93 13.52 -10.39
C THR A 214 13.17 14.97 -9.96
N LYS A 215 12.99 15.92 -10.87
CA LYS A 215 13.03 17.34 -10.54
C LYS A 215 11.80 17.68 -9.71
N LEU A 216 12.01 18.16 -8.50
CA LEU A 216 10.92 18.59 -7.64
C LEU A 216 10.34 19.92 -8.17
N ALA A 217 9.04 19.93 -8.47
CA ALA A 217 8.36 21.13 -8.92
C ALA A 217 7.63 21.84 -7.76
N PRO A 218 7.78 23.16 -7.60
CA PRO A 218 7.01 23.91 -6.63
C PRO A 218 5.52 23.91 -7.02
N PRO A 219 4.60 23.99 -6.04
CA PRO A 219 3.18 24.03 -6.33
C PRO A 219 2.74 25.36 -6.94
N GLU A 220 1.78 25.34 -7.85
CA GLU A 220 1.12 26.55 -8.35
C GLU A 220 0.27 27.22 -7.28
N HIS A 221 -0.37 26.41 -6.41
CA HIS A 221 -1.26 26.88 -5.34
C HIS A 221 -0.88 26.25 -3.99
N TRP A 222 -0.42 27.09 -3.05
CA TRP A 222 0.06 26.66 -1.73
C TRP A 222 -1.02 26.07 -0.82
N GLY A 223 -2.27 26.57 -0.88
CA GLY A 223 -3.36 26.06 -0.03
C GLY A 223 -3.67 24.59 -0.27
N PRO A 224 -4.03 24.18 -1.51
CA PRO A 224 -4.20 22.78 -1.87
C PRO A 224 -2.97 21.91 -1.62
N PHE A 225 -1.76 22.44 -1.85
CA PHE A 225 -0.50 21.73 -1.58
C PHE A 225 -0.33 21.41 -0.10
N ILE A 226 -0.51 22.38 0.80
CA ILE A 226 -0.41 22.16 2.26
C ILE A 226 -1.45 21.11 2.70
N THR A 227 -2.66 21.21 2.18
CA THR A 227 -3.72 20.21 2.47
C THR A 227 -3.29 18.82 2.02
N ALA A 228 -2.69 18.68 0.83
CA ALA A 228 -2.18 17.42 0.32
C ALA A 228 -1.03 16.86 1.20
N VAL A 229 -0.08 17.70 1.59
CA VAL A 229 1.03 17.33 2.51
C VAL A 229 0.49 16.80 3.83
N LEU A 230 -0.45 17.51 4.46
CA LEU A 230 -1.05 17.09 5.72
C LEU A 230 -1.84 15.80 5.57
N THR A 231 -2.57 15.64 4.46
CA THR A 231 -3.33 14.43 4.14
C THR A 231 -2.42 13.21 4.06
N VAL A 232 -1.36 13.29 3.26
CA VAL A 232 -0.40 12.19 3.12
C VAL A 232 0.30 11.91 4.45
N ALA A 233 0.74 12.95 5.18
CA ALA A 233 1.40 12.79 6.46
C ALA A 233 0.52 12.07 7.50
N ILE A 234 -0.74 12.49 7.63
CA ILE A 234 -1.69 11.92 8.62
C ILE A 234 -2.02 10.47 8.26
N ILE A 235 -2.38 10.21 7.00
CA ILE A 235 -2.79 8.86 6.58
C ILE A 235 -1.62 7.89 6.67
N ALA A 236 -0.45 8.27 6.16
CA ALA A 236 0.75 7.44 6.25
C ALA A 236 1.16 7.17 7.71
N SER A 237 0.96 8.15 8.61
CA SER A 237 1.22 7.99 10.04
C SER A 237 0.26 6.99 10.68
N ILE A 238 -1.04 7.14 10.45
CA ILE A 238 -2.08 6.25 10.99
C ILE A 238 -1.81 4.81 10.50
N GLU A 239 -1.62 4.62 9.21
CA GLU A 239 -1.39 3.31 8.61
C GLU A 239 -0.14 2.64 9.17
N SER A 240 0.97 3.39 9.30
CA SER A 240 2.23 2.89 9.85
C SER A 240 2.13 2.51 11.34
N LEU A 241 1.46 3.34 12.14
CA LEU A 241 1.30 3.08 13.57
C LEU A 241 0.37 1.89 13.84
N LEU A 242 -0.71 1.77 13.07
CA LEU A 242 -1.59 0.60 13.13
C LEU A 242 -0.88 -0.68 12.69
N CYS A 243 -0.06 -0.59 11.65
CA CYS A 243 0.80 -1.69 11.23
C CYS A 243 1.78 -2.09 12.34
N ALA A 244 2.41 -1.12 13.03
CA ALA A 244 3.32 -1.40 14.15
C ALA A 244 2.61 -2.17 15.27
N VAL A 245 1.42 -1.72 15.68
CA VAL A 245 0.61 -2.39 16.70
C VAL A 245 0.15 -3.78 16.25
N ALA A 246 -0.25 -3.93 14.99
CA ALA A 246 -0.62 -5.23 14.44
C ALA A 246 0.58 -6.18 14.37
N THR A 247 1.75 -5.68 13.96
CA THR A 247 3.01 -6.42 13.93
C THR A 247 3.40 -6.92 15.32
N ASP A 248 3.27 -6.07 16.34
CA ASP A 248 3.53 -6.41 17.74
C ASP A 248 2.66 -7.56 18.26
N LYS A 249 1.47 -7.77 17.71
CA LYS A 249 0.59 -8.90 18.08
C LYS A 249 1.03 -10.23 17.46
N LEU A 250 1.86 -10.19 16.41
CA LEU A 250 2.30 -11.39 15.69
C LEU A 250 3.58 -12.03 16.28
N HIS A 251 4.22 -11.38 17.25
CA HIS A 251 5.44 -11.88 17.89
C HIS A 251 5.48 -11.53 19.38
N SER A 252 6.32 -12.27 20.13
CA SER A 252 6.57 -12.06 21.57
C SER A 252 7.82 -11.23 21.86
N GLY A 253 8.46 -10.65 20.84
CA GLY A 253 9.69 -9.86 20.96
C GLY A 253 9.48 -8.45 21.53
N VAL A 254 10.47 -7.59 21.31
CA VAL A 254 10.48 -6.21 21.77
C VAL A 254 9.32 -5.44 21.10
N ARG A 255 8.52 -4.74 21.93
CA ARG A 255 7.40 -3.94 21.46
C ARG A 255 7.86 -2.67 20.75
N SER A 256 7.04 -2.19 19.85
CA SER A 256 7.30 -1.00 19.04
C SER A 256 7.30 0.28 19.89
N ASN A 257 8.27 1.14 19.64
CA ASN A 257 8.25 2.53 20.09
C ASN A 257 7.60 3.38 18.98
N LEU A 258 6.35 3.75 19.17
CA LEU A 258 5.52 4.39 18.16
C LEU A 258 6.03 5.77 17.74
N ASP A 259 6.55 6.58 18.67
CA ASP A 259 7.10 7.89 18.35
C ASP A 259 8.42 7.78 17.56
N LYS A 260 9.24 6.78 17.90
CA LYS A 260 10.45 6.47 17.15
C LYS A 260 10.11 5.94 15.76
N GLU A 261 9.08 5.10 15.67
CA GLU A 261 8.60 4.57 14.38
C GLU A 261 8.10 5.70 13.47
N LEU A 262 7.32 6.64 14.02
CA LEU A 262 6.82 7.77 13.26
C LEU A 262 7.95 8.65 12.69
N ARG A 263 9.04 8.86 13.47
CA ARG A 263 10.25 9.54 12.98
C ARG A 263 10.95 8.74 11.88
N ALA A 264 11.02 7.42 12.02
CA ALA A 264 11.63 6.56 11.02
C ALA A 264 10.83 6.61 9.70
N GLN A 265 9.51 6.57 9.78
CA GLN A 265 8.61 6.72 8.61
C GLN A 265 8.77 8.11 7.97
N GLY A 266 8.87 9.16 8.78
CA GLY A 266 9.13 10.52 8.30
C GLY A 266 10.46 10.64 7.54
N ALA A 267 11.54 10.08 8.07
CA ALA A 267 12.82 10.05 7.38
C ALA A 267 12.76 9.24 6.07
N GLY A 268 12.08 8.10 6.08
CA GLY A 268 11.87 7.28 4.90
C GLY A 268 11.05 8.00 3.83
N ASN A 269 9.97 8.70 4.20
CA ASN A 269 9.16 9.49 3.28
C ASN A 269 9.91 10.69 2.72
N LEU A 270 10.70 11.37 3.54
CA LEU A 270 11.56 12.46 3.08
C LEU A 270 12.53 11.99 2.00
N VAL A 271 13.26 10.90 2.27
CA VAL A 271 14.22 10.34 1.31
C VAL A 271 13.51 9.79 0.08
N SER A 272 12.38 9.08 0.23
CA SER A 272 11.60 8.57 -0.88
C SER A 272 11.16 9.70 -1.82
N GLY A 273 10.54 10.76 -1.27
CA GLY A 273 10.10 11.91 -2.05
C GLY A 273 11.25 12.63 -2.76
N LEU A 274 12.39 12.84 -2.09
CA LEU A 274 13.57 13.47 -2.70
C LEU A 274 14.18 12.65 -3.83
N LEU A 275 14.08 11.32 -3.80
CA LEU A 275 14.57 10.42 -4.83
C LEU A 275 13.54 10.11 -5.93
N GLY A 276 12.34 10.71 -5.89
CA GLY A 276 11.28 10.41 -6.86
C GLY A 276 10.54 9.10 -6.57
N GLY A 277 10.47 8.71 -5.31
CA GLY A 277 9.74 7.51 -4.87
C GLY A 277 8.32 7.82 -4.37
N LEU A 278 7.51 6.75 -4.30
CA LEU A 278 6.19 6.80 -3.70
C LEU A 278 6.24 7.08 -2.19
N PRO A 279 5.20 7.67 -1.59
CA PRO A 279 5.07 7.71 -0.15
C PRO A 279 4.99 6.29 0.42
N ILE A 280 5.62 6.12 1.57
CA ILE A 280 5.76 4.82 2.23
C ILE A 280 5.04 4.79 3.57
N THR A 281 4.62 3.59 3.95
CA THR A 281 4.07 3.27 5.28
C THR A 281 4.60 1.94 5.76
N GLY A 282 4.34 1.59 7.01
CA GLY A 282 4.45 0.21 7.47
C GLY A 282 3.39 -0.66 6.78
N VAL A 283 3.81 -1.81 6.23
CA VAL A 283 2.93 -2.69 5.45
C VAL A 283 2.74 -4.03 6.15
N ILE A 284 1.52 -4.30 6.65
CA ILE A 284 1.24 -5.51 7.45
C ILE A 284 1.50 -6.82 6.69
N VAL A 285 1.23 -6.86 5.37
CA VAL A 285 1.46 -8.05 4.54
C VAL A 285 2.94 -8.39 4.48
N ARG A 286 3.81 -7.39 4.33
CA ARG A 286 5.26 -7.56 4.30
C ARG A 286 5.80 -7.88 5.70
N SER A 287 5.28 -7.22 6.73
CA SER A 287 5.67 -7.43 8.13
C SER A 287 5.30 -8.82 8.62
N SER A 288 4.10 -9.31 8.30
CA SER A 288 3.69 -10.68 8.62
C SER A 288 4.51 -11.72 7.86
N ALA A 289 4.80 -11.49 6.57
CA ALA A 289 5.68 -12.36 5.79
C ALA A 289 7.08 -12.44 6.41
N ASN A 290 7.63 -11.32 6.89
CA ASN A 290 8.91 -11.26 7.60
C ASN A 290 8.91 -12.13 8.86
N ILE A 291 7.88 -12.00 9.70
CA ILE A 291 7.75 -12.76 10.96
C ILE A 291 7.56 -14.26 10.67
N ILE A 292 6.68 -14.62 9.74
CA ILE A 292 6.41 -16.02 9.34
C ILE A 292 7.67 -16.66 8.75
N ALA A 293 8.45 -15.91 7.98
CA ALA A 293 9.73 -16.37 7.44
C ALA A 293 10.86 -16.49 8.49
N GLY A 294 10.60 -16.08 9.74
CA GLY A 294 11.53 -16.23 10.87
C GLY A 294 12.45 -15.04 11.10
N GLY A 295 12.14 -13.86 10.55
CA GLY A 295 12.83 -12.60 10.85
C GLY A 295 12.73 -12.27 12.34
N VAL A 296 13.84 -11.84 12.94
CA VAL A 296 13.93 -11.58 14.39
C VAL A 296 14.47 -10.20 14.72
N SER A 297 14.93 -9.45 13.72
CA SER A 297 15.45 -8.09 13.91
C SER A 297 15.22 -7.18 12.69
N ARG A 298 15.46 -5.88 12.89
CA ARG A 298 15.35 -4.87 11.82
C ARG A 298 16.22 -5.16 10.59
N TRP A 299 17.23 -6.00 10.72
CA TRP A 299 18.12 -6.35 9.61
C TRP A 299 17.40 -7.06 8.49
N SER A 300 16.33 -7.80 8.77
CA SER A 300 15.52 -8.41 7.72
C SER A 300 14.85 -7.35 6.82
N ALA A 301 14.34 -6.24 7.39
CA ALA A 301 13.80 -5.13 6.63
C ALA A 301 14.88 -4.38 5.84
N ILE A 302 16.07 -4.17 6.43
CA ILE A 302 17.19 -3.50 5.77
C ILE A 302 17.68 -4.33 4.57
N PHE A 303 17.92 -5.62 4.76
CA PHE A 303 18.36 -6.51 3.68
C PHE A 303 17.31 -6.63 2.56
N HIS A 304 16.02 -6.64 2.90
CA HIS A 304 14.96 -6.56 1.91
C HIS A 304 15.13 -5.33 1.00
N GLY A 305 15.35 -4.15 1.59
CA GLY A 305 15.60 -2.92 0.82
C GLY A 305 16.86 -3.00 -0.07
N VAL A 306 17.92 -3.65 0.42
CA VAL A 306 19.13 -3.92 -0.36
C VAL A 306 18.85 -4.86 -1.54
N TRP A 307 18.06 -5.92 -1.34
CA TRP A 307 17.65 -6.82 -2.43
C TRP A 307 16.83 -6.09 -3.49
N VAL A 308 15.89 -5.21 -3.07
CA VAL A 308 15.11 -4.39 -4.01
C VAL A 308 16.02 -3.47 -4.81
N LEU A 309 17.01 -2.83 -4.16
CA LEU A 309 17.98 -1.97 -4.84
C LEU A 309 18.79 -2.73 -5.88
N ILE A 310 19.36 -3.89 -5.50
CA ILE A 310 20.11 -4.75 -6.42
C ILE A 310 19.23 -5.18 -7.60
N PHE A 311 18.00 -5.60 -7.32
CA PHE A 311 17.06 -6.01 -8.35
C PHE A 311 16.72 -4.86 -9.32
N ALA A 312 16.47 -3.65 -8.80
CA ALA A 312 16.18 -2.50 -9.63
C ALA A 312 17.36 -2.10 -10.54
N MET A 313 18.59 -2.25 -10.04
CA MET A 313 19.80 -1.88 -10.79
C MET A 313 20.18 -2.89 -11.89
N PHE A 314 19.95 -4.18 -11.67
CA PHE A 314 20.50 -5.23 -12.54
C PHE A 314 19.45 -6.04 -13.31
N LEU A 315 18.18 -5.99 -12.91
CA LEU A 315 17.11 -6.84 -13.45
C LEU A 315 15.94 -6.05 -14.05
N GLY A 316 16.18 -4.82 -14.51
CA GLY A 316 15.15 -3.95 -15.11
C GLY A 316 14.42 -4.65 -16.28
N GLY A 317 15.13 -5.31 -17.19
CA GLY A 317 14.54 -5.99 -18.33
C GLY A 317 13.56 -7.13 -17.98
N LEU A 318 13.69 -7.73 -16.78
CA LEU A 318 12.68 -8.68 -16.30
C LEU A 318 11.39 -7.97 -15.88
N ILE A 319 11.50 -6.75 -15.35
CA ILE A 319 10.35 -5.95 -14.95
C ILE A 319 9.54 -5.53 -16.16
N GLU A 320 10.19 -5.13 -17.26
CA GLU A 320 9.55 -4.72 -18.51
C GLU A 320 8.76 -5.83 -19.19
N SER A 321 9.09 -7.08 -18.88
CA SER A 321 8.36 -8.23 -19.39
C SER A 321 7.03 -8.48 -18.67
N ILE A 322 6.74 -7.80 -17.57
CA ILE A 322 5.54 -8.03 -16.74
C ILE A 322 4.32 -7.33 -17.38
N PRO A 323 3.25 -8.07 -17.73
CA PRO A 323 2.04 -7.45 -18.25
C PRO A 323 1.31 -6.62 -17.18
N LEU A 324 0.83 -5.44 -17.54
CA LEU A 324 0.08 -4.56 -16.62
C LEU A 324 -1.19 -5.24 -16.08
N ALA A 325 -1.85 -6.08 -16.88
CA ALA A 325 -3.03 -6.84 -16.45
C ALA A 325 -2.72 -7.83 -15.33
N VAL A 326 -1.50 -8.38 -15.27
CA VAL A 326 -1.04 -9.25 -14.18
C VAL A 326 -0.89 -8.46 -12.87
N LEU A 327 -0.27 -7.29 -12.93
CA LEU A 327 -0.16 -6.40 -11.76
C LEU A 327 -1.54 -5.91 -11.28
N ALA A 328 -2.44 -5.61 -12.24
CA ALA A 328 -3.81 -5.23 -11.93
C ALA A 328 -4.59 -6.36 -11.23
N GLY A 329 -4.47 -7.60 -11.73
CA GLY A 329 -5.06 -8.78 -11.09
C GLY A 329 -4.57 -8.99 -9.65
N LEU A 330 -3.27 -8.79 -9.42
CA LEU A 330 -2.68 -8.80 -8.08
C LEU A 330 -3.34 -7.74 -7.18
N LEU A 331 -3.51 -6.52 -7.67
CA LEU A 331 -4.09 -5.42 -6.90
C LEU A 331 -5.60 -5.58 -6.66
N VAL A 332 -6.35 -6.16 -7.61
CA VAL A 332 -7.75 -6.55 -7.37
C VAL A 332 -7.84 -7.53 -6.19
N HIS A 333 -6.97 -8.53 -6.15
CA HIS A 333 -6.91 -9.47 -5.04
C HIS A 333 -6.56 -8.79 -3.71
N VAL A 334 -5.59 -7.87 -3.71
CA VAL A 334 -5.22 -7.07 -2.53
C VAL A 334 -6.39 -6.21 -2.08
N GLY A 335 -7.06 -5.51 -3.00
CA GLY A 335 -8.22 -4.66 -2.70
C GLY A 335 -9.37 -5.45 -2.05
N ILE A 336 -9.68 -6.63 -2.59
CA ILE A 336 -10.70 -7.53 -1.99
C ILE A 336 -10.31 -7.97 -0.58
N ASN A 337 -9.04 -8.28 -0.33
CA ASN A 337 -8.57 -8.70 1.00
C ASN A 337 -8.57 -7.56 2.03
N LEU A 338 -8.55 -6.29 1.62
CA LEU A 338 -8.71 -5.15 2.53
C LEU A 338 -10.14 -5.07 3.08
N VAL A 339 -11.13 -5.61 2.36
CA VAL A 339 -12.52 -5.77 2.83
C VAL A 339 -12.62 -7.03 3.69
N ASN A 340 -12.32 -6.90 4.99
CA ASN A 340 -12.30 -8.05 5.88
C ASN A 340 -13.67 -8.26 6.54
N LEU A 341 -14.39 -9.29 6.08
CA LEU A 341 -15.72 -9.65 6.59
C LEU A 341 -15.73 -10.06 8.08
N HIS A 342 -14.60 -10.53 8.62
CA HIS A 342 -14.50 -10.89 10.03
C HIS A 342 -14.57 -9.64 10.92
N HIS A 343 -13.90 -8.57 10.55
CA HIS A 343 -13.96 -7.30 11.26
C HIS A 343 -15.39 -6.71 11.25
N ILE A 344 -16.13 -6.85 10.14
CA ILE A 344 -17.53 -6.39 10.08
C ILE A 344 -18.39 -7.10 11.13
N LYS A 345 -18.21 -8.41 11.31
CA LYS A 345 -18.94 -9.18 12.34
C LYS A 345 -18.59 -8.76 13.77
N GLU A 346 -17.32 -8.41 14.03
CA GLU A 346 -16.90 -7.90 15.34
C GLU A 346 -17.50 -6.51 15.62
N LEU A 347 -17.48 -5.62 14.64
CA LEU A 347 -18.04 -4.26 14.76
C LEU A 347 -19.56 -4.27 15.00
N THR A 348 -20.27 -5.26 14.44
CA THR A 348 -21.70 -5.44 14.70
C THR A 348 -22.00 -5.71 16.17
N LYS A 349 -21.13 -6.42 16.87
CA LYS A 349 -21.27 -6.69 18.32
C LYS A 349 -21.11 -5.44 19.19
N HIS A 350 -20.38 -4.44 18.70
CA HIS A 350 -20.08 -3.22 19.44
C HIS A 350 -20.91 -2.00 19.02
N ASN A 351 -21.95 -2.18 18.17
CA ASN A 351 -22.76 -1.10 17.59
C ASN A 351 -21.97 -0.04 16.80
N GLU A 352 -20.79 -0.41 16.25
CA GLU A 352 -19.95 0.47 15.45
C GLU A 352 -20.16 0.31 13.93
N THR A 353 -21.14 -0.51 13.54
CA THR A 353 -21.44 -0.84 12.12
C THR A 353 -21.79 0.40 11.31
N LEU A 354 -22.51 1.37 11.91
CA LEU A 354 -22.88 2.62 11.23
C LEU A 354 -21.64 3.46 10.91
N ILE A 355 -20.71 3.57 11.86
CA ILE A 355 -19.44 4.31 11.67
C ILE A 355 -18.64 3.67 10.52
N TYR A 356 -18.54 2.33 10.52
CA TYR A 356 -17.86 1.58 9.47
C TYR A 356 -18.44 1.88 8.09
N TRP A 357 -19.75 1.68 7.89
CA TRP A 357 -20.36 1.87 6.57
C TRP A 357 -20.39 3.32 6.13
N ALA A 358 -20.59 4.27 7.04
CA ALA A 358 -20.50 5.70 6.73
C ALA A 358 -19.07 6.08 6.27
N THR A 359 -18.05 5.50 6.90
CA THR A 359 -16.65 5.68 6.48
C THR A 359 -16.42 5.05 5.10
N VAL A 360 -16.86 3.80 4.86
CA VAL A 360 -16.72 3.11 3.56
C VAL A 360 -17.37 3.93 2.45
N LEU A 361 -18.63 4.35 2.64
CA LEU A 361 -19.36 5.12 1.64
C LEU A 361 -18.72 6.51 1.42
N GLY A 362 -18.30 7.18 2.48
CA GLY A 362 -17.60 8.45 2.37
C GLY A 362 -16.30 8.33 1.57
N VAL A 363 -15.50 7.28 1.81
CA VAL A 363 -14.25 7.02 1.08
C VAL A 363 -14.51 6.70 -0.38
N THR A 364 -15.49 5.84 -0.68
CA THR A 364 -15.77 5.38 -2.05
C THR A 364 -16.53 6.39 -2.91
N CYS A 365 -17.47 7.14 -2.32
CA CYS A 365 -18.36 8.02 -3.07
C CYS A 365 -17.88 9.49 -3.12
N VAL A 366 -17.10 9.94 -2.11
CA VAL A 366 -16.62 11.32 -2.05
C VAL A 366 -15.10 11.36 -2.20
N ASN A 367 -14.38 11.09 -1.13
CA ASN A 367 -12.92 10.93 -1.10
C ASN A 367 -12.49 10.39 0.27
N LEU A 368 -11.21 10.04 0.37
CA LEU A 368 -10.66 9.44 1.59
C LEU A 368 -10.78 10.34 2.82
N LEU A 369 -10.45 11.63 2.68
CA LEU A 369 -10.53 12.59 3.78
C LEU A 369 -11.96 12.79 4.28
N ALA A 370 -12.91 12.96 3.36
CA ALA A 370 -14.32 13.08 3.73
C ALA A 370 -14.82 11.83 4.44
N GLY A 371 -14.49 10.63 3.93
CA GLY A 371 -14.88 9.37 4.54
C GLY A 371 -14.33 9.21 5.96
N VAL A 372 -13.03 9.47 6.16
CA VAL A 372 -12.41 9.42 7.48
C VAL A 372 -12.99 10.51 8.39
N GLY A 373 -13.19 11.73 7.89
CA GLY A 373 -13.81 12.83 8.63
C GLY A 373 -15.22 12.52 9.11
N ILE A 374 -16.07 11.95 8.25
CA ILE A 374 -17.43 11.50 8.60
C ILE A 374 -17.35 10.40 9.69
N GLY A 375 -16.48 9.42 9.51
CA GLY A 375 -16.28 8.33 10.46
C GLY A 375 -15.84 8.83 11.83
N LEU A 376 -14.87 9.74 11.90
CA LEU A 376 -14.40 10.35 13.13
C LEU A 376 -15.49 11.18 13.80
N GLY A 377 -16.22 12.01 13.03
CA GLY A 377 -17.33 12.80 13.56
C GLY A 377 -18.42 11.93 14.19
N LEU A 378 -18.81 10.85 13.51
CA LEU A 378 -19.76 9.88 14.05
C LEU A 378 -19.21 9.16 15.30
N SER A 379 -17.93 8.79 15.30
CA SER A 379 -17.29 8.13 16.44
C SER A 379 -17.33 9.03 17.68
N VAL A 380 -16.98 10.31 17.54
CA VAL A 380 -17.04 11.30 18.64
C VAL A 380 -18.49 11.52 19.09
N PHE A 381 -19.43 11.64 18.14
CA PHE A 381 -20.84 11.80 18.47
C PHE A 381 -21.38 10.64 19.31
N PHE A 382 -21.11 9.40 18.92
CA PHE A 382 -21.55 8.22 19.67
C PHE A 382 -20.84 8.09 21.02
N LEU A 383 -19.58 8.49 21.12
CA LEU A 383 -18.85 8.54 22.39
C LEU A 383 -19.52 9.54 23.36
N LEU A 384 -19.80 10.77 22.91
CA LEU A 384 -20.46 11.79 23.72
C LEU A 384 -21.87 11.35 24.17
N ARG A 385 -22.65 10.75 23.26
CA ARG A 385 -23.96 10.21 23.58
C ARG A 385 -23.91 9.09 24.62
N ARG A 386 -22.87 8.25 24.57
CA ARG A 386 -22.67 7.17 25.55
C ARG A 386 -22.34 7.73 26.93
N LEU A 387 -21.52 8.76 26.99
CA LEU A 387 -21.18 9.46 28.25
C LEU A 387 -22.40 10.17 28.84
N SER A 388 -23.24 10.80 28.02
CA SER A 388 -24.44 11.51 28.50
C SER A 388 -25.58 10.57 28.94
N ASN A 389 -25.57 9.30 28.56
CA ASN A 389 -26.57 8.31 28.97
C ASN A 389 -26.11 7.47 30.20
N THR A 390 -24.95 7.75 30.75
CA THR A 390 -24.40 7.09 31.95
C THR A 390 -24.61 7.92 33.22
N ASP A 391 -25.18 9.14 33.10
CA ASP A 391 -25.71 9.95 34.20
C ASP A 391 -27.23 9.73 34.34
#